data_ccedc60ef6531b484fc51062ffe856bd
#
_entry.id   ccedc60ef6531b484fc51062ffe856bd
#
_cell.length_a   1.000
_cell.length_b   1.000
_cell.length_c   1.000
_cell.angle_alpha   90.00
_cell.angle_beta   90.00
_cell.angle_gamma   90.00
#
_symmetry.space_group_name_H-M   'P 1'
#
loop_
_entity.id
_entity.type
_entity.pdbx_description
1 polymer ?
#
loop_
_entity_poly.entity_id
_entity_poly.type
_entity_poly.pdbx_seq_one_letter_code
_entity_poly.pdbx_strand_id
1 'polypeptide(L)'
;MLATLKYYPRTVQLLLSASLVLTLARAVTLPYLVIYLSANFGLSVADVGLVIGSSLIVGSLLSLYGGFLVDRVCSHRLILVCSAVFALGFLGTFLARNLWLFYLCLVVINLAFAVIDIAVKSGFGRLLAPGERSRVFSIKYTLSNIGYAVGPLLGAGMARLDISLPFLLSAGLGAGFFGVYWRWGDRALQVLDTTRAPGAFLATGKLLLKDRRLVCFTLGGLLSAVVFGQFTAYLSQYLVVTTTPEFAYQVISALVTTNAVMVISLQYLIGRRISQRQLNLWLAAGLSMFLLGLGGFALSTSVMLWVLSMAIFTLGEIIVFPAEYMFIDHIAPAPLRGLYYGAQNLSNLGAALGPVLCGMVLASQPAHFIFYMLGVFVVAGGVFYFLGASGLVTGRKT
;
A
#
# COMPACT_ATOMS: atom_id res chain seq x y z
N MET A 1 15.82 5.93 14.03
CA MET A 1 15.47 5.99 12.59
C MET A 1 16.15 7.14 11.86
N LEU A 2 15.95 8.43 12.22
CA LEU A 2 16.53 9.58 11.49
C LEU A 2 18.07 9.56 11.43
N ALA A 3 18.75 9.18 12.50
CA ALA A 3 20.20 9.02 12.49
C ALA A 3 20.68 7.94 11.49
N THR A 4 19.89 6.87 11.33
CA THR A 4 20.20 5.76 10.42
C THR A 4 20.03 6.17 8.94
N LEU A 5 19.15 7.14 8.62
CA LEU A 5 18.95 7.62 7.25
C LEU A 5 20.24 8.24 6.67
N LYS A 6 21.03 8.91 7.50
CA LYS A 6 22.29 9.56 7.09
C LYS A 6 23.37 8.57 6.60
N TYR A 7 23.28 7.31 6.99
CA TYR A 7 24.24 6.26 6.57
C TYR A 7 23.96 5.70 5.18
N TYR A 8 22.74 5.91 4.63
CA TYR A 8 22.42 5.43 3.29
C TYR A 8 22.87 6.40 2.20
N PRO A 9 23.22 5.90 1.01
CA PRO A 9 23.51 6.73 -0.14
C PRO A 9 22.38 7.72 -0.43
N ARG A 10 22.71 8.89 -0.97
CA ARG A 10 21.72 9.93 -1.33
C ARG A 10 20.56 9.37 -2.15
N THR A 11 20.85 8.48 -3.09
CA THR A 11 19.83 7.82 -3.92
C THR A 11 18.79 7.09 -3.09
N VAL A 12 19.21 6.30 -2.08
CA VAL A 12 18.30 5.59 -1.18
C VAL A 12 17.49 6.57 -0.33
N GLN A 13 18.12 7.66 0.15
CA GLN A 13 17.42 8.71 0.90
C GLN A 13 16.34 9.38 0.05
N LEU A 14 16.61 9.68 -1.23
CA LEU A 14 15.64 10.25 -2.16
C LEU A 14 14.50 9.26 -2.46
N LEU A 15 14.78 7.98 -2.64
CA LEU A 15 13.76 6.96 -2.81
C LEU A 15 12.88 6.81 -1.55
N LEU A 16 13.45 6.95 -0.37
CA LEU A 16 12.68 6.96 0.89
C LEU A 16 11.84 8.23 1.03
N SER A 17 12.37 9.40 0.62
CA SER A 17 11.59 10.65 0.61
C SER A 17 10.39 10.58 -0.33
N ALA A 18 10.50 9.87 -1.48
CA ALA A 18 9.37 9.60 -2.36
C ALA A 18 8.23 8.90 -1.60
N SER A 19 8.55 7.90 -0.78
CA SER A 19 7.55 7.16 0.00
C SER A 19 6.82 8.05 1.01
N LEU A 20 7.50 9.01 1.63
CA LEU A 20 6.86 9.97 2.53
C LEU A 20 6.03 11.01 1.77
N VAL A 21 6.66 11.73 0.83
CA VAL A 21 6.05 12.90 0.20
C VAL A 21 4.88 12.54 -0.69
N LEU A 22 5.00 11.46 -1.50
CA LEU A 22 3.92 11.06 -2.40
C LEU A 22 2.77 10.40 -1.64
N THR A 23 3.06 9.66 -0.56
CA THR A 23 1.99 9.14 0.31
C THR A 23 1.29 10.27 1.04
N LEU A 24 2.03 11.25 1.56
CA LEU A 24 1.47 12.45 2.18
C LEU A 24 0.55 13.19 1.19
N ALA A 25 1.02 13.44 -0.04
CA ALA A 25 0.23 14.09 -1.08
C ALA A 25 -1.09 13.36 -1.37
N ARG A 26 -1.09 12.03 -1.46
CA ARG A 26 -2.33 11.25 -1.59
C ARG A 26 -3.23 11.36 -0.35
N ALA A 27 -2.66 11.25 0.82
CA ALA A 27 -3.40 11.23 2.08
C ALA A 27 -4.06 12.58 2.40
N VAL A 28 -3.50 13.68 1.93
CA VAL A 28 -4.09 15.04 2.02
C VAL A 28 -5.48 15.08 1.39
N THR A 29 -5.68 14.40 0.26
CA THR A 29 -6.94 14.46 -0.51
C THR A 29 -7.94 13.36 -0.16
N LEU A 30 -7.50 12.21 0.37
CA LEU A 30 -8.35 11.02 0.53
C LEU A 30 -9.67 11.27 1.28
N PRO A 31 -9.70 11.92 2.46
CA PRO A 31 -10.97 12.15 3.19
C PRO A 31 -11.90 13.12 2.46
N TYR A 32 -11.32 14.07 1.71
CA TYR A 32 -12.06 15.15 1.05
C TYR A 32 -12.57 14.77 -0.32
N LEU A 33 -12.02 13.70 -0.90
CA LEU A 33 -12.39 13.20 -2.21
C LEU A 33 -13.88 12.83 -2.28
N VAL A 34 -14.40 12.19 -1.23
CA VAL A 34 -15.81 11.82 -1.12
C VAL A 34 -16.69 13.06 -1.09
N ILE A 35 -16.35 14.02 -0.22
CA ILE A 35 -17.12 15.27 -0.05
C ILE A 35 -17.06 16.10 -1.35
N TYR A 36 -15.88 16.23 -1.95
CA TYR A 36 -15.67 16.97 -3.20
C TYR A 36 -16.51 16.39 -4.36
N LEU A 37 -16.47 15.07 -4.57
CA LEU A 37 -17.22 14.39 -5.62
C LEU A 37 -18.72 14.56 -5.44
N SER A 38 -19.22 14.43 -4.21
CA SER A 38 -20.62 14.62 -3.90
C SER A 38 -21.06 16.08 -4.09
N ALA A 39 -20.27 17.05 -3.58
CA ALA A 39 -20.60 18.46 -3.64
C ALA A 39 -20.52 19.07 -5.05
N ASN A 40 -19.47 18.74 -5.82
CA ASN A 40 -19.22 19.38 -7.13
C ASN A 40 -19.86 18.65 -8.31
N PHE A 41 -20.08 17.33 -8.21
CA PHE A 41 -20.63 16.52 -9.30
C PHE A 41 -21.99 15.90 -8.96
N GLY A 42 -22.54 16.15 -7.75
CA GLY A 42 -23.85 15.65 -7.34
C GLY A 42 -23.93 14.12 -7.22
N LEU A 43 -22.79 13.45 -7.00
CA LEU A 43 -22.74 11.99 -6.96
C LEU A 43 -23.31 11.44 -5.66
N SER A 44 -24.07 10.35 -5.77
CA SER A 44 -24.48 9.56 -4.61
C SER A 44 -23.25 8.90 -3.93
N VAL A 45 -23.38 8.49 -2.67
CA VAL A 45 -22.30 7.78 -1.94
C VAL A 45 -21.87 6.51 -2.70
N ALA A 46 -22.81 5.81 -3.35
CA ALA A 46 -22.51 4.63 -4.13
C ALA A 46 -21.68 4.96 -5.38
N ASP A 47 -22.06 6.02 -6.11
CA ASP A 47 -21.34 6.47 -7.32
C ASP A 47 -19.92 6.95 -6.97
N VAL A 48 -19.78 7.68 -5.86
CA VAL A 48 -18.46 8.09 -5.34
C VAL A 48 -17.59 6.86 -5.06
N GLY A 49 -18.16 5.84 -4.43
CA GLY A 49 -17.48 4.56 -4.18
C GLY A 49 -17.03 3.88 -5.48
N LEU A 50 -17.89 3.89 -6.52
CA LEU A 50 -17.56 3.35 -7.84
C LEU A 50 -16.42 4.14 -8.53
N VAL A 51 -16.47 5.48 -8.49
CA VAL A 51 -15.42 6.34 -9.09
C VAL A 51 -14.08 6.10 -8.42
N ILE A 52 -14.02 6.12 -7.09
CA ILE A 52 -12.78 5.91 -6.33
C ILE A 52 -12.29 4.46 -6.49
N GLY A 53 -13.18 3.48 -6.27
CA GLY A 53 -12.84 2.06 -6.33
C GLY A 53 -12.37 1.63 -7.72
N SER A 54 -13.09 2.01 -8.78
CA SER A 54 -12.69 1.68 -10.16
C SER A 54 -11.37 2.35 -10.55
N SER A 55 -11.11 3.60 -10.12
CA SER A 55 -9.83 4.26 -10.39
C SER A 55 -8.64 3.55 -9.76
N LEU A 56 -8.82 3.01 -8.54
CA LEU A 56 -7.82 2.20 -7.85
C LEU A 56 -7.60 0.85 -8.55
N ILE A 57 -8.69 0.18 -8.96
CA ILE A 57 -8.63 -1.09 -9.68
C ILE A 57 -7.88 -0.92 -11.00
N VAL A 58 -8.28 0.07 -11.81
CA VAL A 58 -7.62 0.36 -13.09
C VAL A 58 -6.16 0.72 -12.88
N GLY A 59 -5.85 1.59 -11.92
CA GLY A 59 -4.47 1.94 -11.55
C GLY A 59 -3.63 0.72 -11.13
N SER A 60 -4.20 -0.19 -10.34
CA SER A 60 -3.53 -1.42 -9.90
C SER A 60 -3.30 -2.40 -11.06
N LEU A 61 -4.26 -2.58 -11.96
CA LEU A 61 -4.09 -3.43 -13.14
C LEU A 61 -3.02 -2.87 -14.08
N LEU A 62 -3.05 -1.58 -14.36
CA LEU A 62 -2.08 -0.90 -15.20
C LEU A 62 -0.68 -0.87 -14.56
N SER A 63 -0.57 -0.95 -13.24
CA SER A 63 0.71 -0.99 -12.53
C SER A 63 1.54 -2.23 -12.85
N LEU A 64 0.91 -3.32 -13.31
CA LEU A 64 1.62 -4.49 -13.81
C LEU A 64 2.47 -4.13 -15.04
N TYR A 65 1.89 -3.36 -15.98
CA TYR A 65 2.65 -2.80 -17.09
C TYR A 65 3.69 -1.78 -16.62
N GLY A 66 3.36 -1.00 -15.59
CA GLY A 66 4.30 -0.10 -14.92
C GLY A 66 5.54 -0.84 -14.38
N GLY A 67 5.35 -2.01 -13.76
CA GLY A 67 6.44 -2.87 -13.31
C GLY A 67 7.35 -3.35 -14.45
N PHE A 68 6.75 -3.71 -15.59
CA PHE A 68 7.49 -4.04 -16.79
C PHE A 68 8.32 -2.87 -17.33
N LEU A 69 7.79 -1.65 -17.26
CA LEU A 69 8.53 -0.43 -17.62
C LEU A 69 9.69 -0.16 -16.66
N VAL A 70 9.53 -0.41 -15.35
CA VAL A 70 10.59 -0.25 -14.35
C VAL A 70 11.81 -1.13 -14.65
N ASP A 71 11.59 -2.30 -15.27
CA ASP A 71 12.68 -3.19 -15.65
C ASP A 71 13.34 -2.84 -16.99
N ARG A 72 12.71 -2.01 -17.81
CA ARG A 72 13.19 -1.67 -19.16
C ARG A 72 13.66 -0.25 -19.36
N VAL A 73 13.11 0.65 -18.59
CA VAL A 73 13.40 2.08 -18.69
C VAL A 73 14.33 2.49 -17.56
N CYS A 74 15.20 3.46 -17.83
CA CYS A 74 16.00 4.09 -16.80
C CYS A 74 15.10 4.54 -15.62
N SER A 75 15.30 3.92 -14.45
CA SER A 75 14.47 4.19 -13.26
C SER A 75 14.47 5.66 -12.87
N HIS A 76 15.59 6.39 -13.09
CA HIS A 76 15.66 7.83 -12.84
C HIS A 76 14.68 8.60 -13.75
N ARG A 77 14.66 8.35 -15.05
CA ARG A 77 13.73 9.00 -15.99
C ARG A 77 12.28 8.65 -15.68
N LEU A 78 12.03 7.37 -15.37
CA LEU A 78 10.70 6.89 -15.07
C LEU A 78 10.12 7.56 -13.81
N ILE A 79 10.91 7.67 -12.73
CA ILE A 79 10.50 8.37 -11.51
C ILE A 79 10.23 9.85 -11.79
N LEU A 80 11.06 10.52 -12.60
CA LEU A 80 10.83 11.92 -13.00
C LEU A 80 9.52 12.07 -13.78
N VAL A 81 9.33 11.29 -14.82
CA VAL A 81 8.10 11.36 -15.64
C VAL A 81 6.88 11.07 -14.77
N CYS A 82 6.91 10.00 -13.98
CA CYS A 82 5.77 9.65 -13.13
C CYS A 82 5.52 10.69 -12.02
N SER A 83 6.55 11.34 -11.46
CA SER A 83 6.34 12.40 -10.46
C SER A 83 5.76 13.67 -11.09
N ALA A 84 6.15 14.03 -12.30
CA ALA A 84 5.52 15.10 -13.06
C ALA A 84 4.05 14.77 -13.39
N VAL A 85 3.78 13.56 -13.89
CA VAL A 85 2.43 13.06 -14.19
C VAL A 85 1.56 13.03 -12.93
N PHE A 86 2.11 12.63 -11.79
CA PHE A 86 1.42 12.65 -10.49
C PHE A 86 1.03 14.08 -10.07
N ALA A 87 1.96 15.03 -10.16
CA ALA A 87 1.69 16.44 -9.84
C ALA A 87 0.65 17.06 -10.79
N LEU A 88 0.79 16.82 -12.12
CA LEU A 88 -0.16 17.27 -13.13
C LEU A 88 -1.53 16.60 -12.96
N GLY A 89 -1.58 15.35 -12.53
CA GLY A 89 -2.81 14.66 -12.21
C GLY A 89 -3.58 15.37 -11.09
N PHE A 90 -2.91 15.74 -9.98
CA PHE A 90 -3.54 16.50 -8.90
C PHE A 90 -3.91 17.92 -9.33
N LEU A 91 -3.10 18.58 -10.13
CA LEU A 91 -3.47 19.86 -10.71
C LEU A 91 -4.68 19.71 -11.64
N GLY A 92 -4.74 18.65 -12.42
CA GLY A 92 -5.87 18.31 -13.26
C GLY A 92 -7.15 18.06 -12.45
N THR A 93 -7.09 17.35 -11.31
CA THR A 93 -8.26 17.19 -10.42
C THR A 93 -8.74 18.52 -9.84
N PHE A 94 -7.80 19.42 -9.47
CA PHE A 94 -8.14 20.77 -9.01
C PHE A 94 -8.84 21.60 -10.08
N LEU A 95 -8.43 21.48 -11.36
CA LEU A 95 -8.98 22.24 -12.48
C LEU A 95 -10.17 21.56 -13.15
N ALA A 96 -10.45 20.30 -12.83
CA ALA A 96 -11.48 19.52 -13.49
C ALA A 96 -12.90 20.07 -13.22
N ARG A 97 -13.61 20.42 -14.28
CA ARG A 97 -15.01 20.88 -14.24
C ARG A 97 -16.01 19.80 -14.67
N ASN A 98 -15.52 18.65 -15.12
CA ASN A 98 -16.36 17.52 -15.49
C ASN A 98 -15.81 16.22 -14.85
N LEU A 99 -16.72 15.27 -14.60
CA LEU A 99 -16.43 14.02 -13.90
C LEU A 99 -15.44 13.14 -14.67
N TRP A 100 -15.51 13.12 -16.01
CA TRP A 100 -14.62 12.26 -16.81
C TRP A 100 -13.17 12.69 -16.73
N LEU A 101 -12.90 14.01 -16.82
CA LEU A 101 -11.54 14.53 -16.64
C LEU A 101 -11.04 14.25 -15.22
N PHE A 102 -11.89 14.47 -14.21
CA PHE A 102 -11.56 14.18 -12.81
C PHE A 102 -11.20 12.70 -12.63
N TYR A 103 -12.05 11.80 -13.17
CA TYR A 103 -11.82 10.36 -13.10
C TYR A 103 -10.52 9.95 -13.80
N LEU A 104 -10.25 10.46 -15.00
CA LEU A 104 -9.00 10.21 -15.72
C LEU A 104 -7.78 10.66 -14.89
N CYS A 105 -7.86 11.84 -14.30
CA CYS A 105 -6.78 12.33 -13.41
C CYS A 105 -6.58 11.41 -12.21
N LEU A 106 -7.65 10.88 -11.58
CA LEU A 106 -7.52 9.91 -10.48
C LEU A 106 -6.82 8.62 -10.92
N VAL A 107 -7.19 8.07 -12.08
CA VAL A 107 -6.54 6.88 -12.64
C VAL A 107 -5.05 7.14 -12.87
N VAL A 108 -4.73 8.28 -13.46
CA VAL A 108 -3.35 8.68 -13.75
C VAL A 108 -2.53 8.88 -12.47
N ILE A 109 -3.10 9.52 -11.44
CA ILE A 109 -2.47 9.67 -10.12
C ILE A 109 -2.17 8.30 -9.50
N ASN A 110 -3.15 7.39 -9.50
CA ASN A 110 -3.00 6.06 -8.93
C ASN A 110 -1.93 5.24 -9.67
N LEU A 111 -1.92 5.30 -11.00
CA LEU A 111 -0.91 4.64 -11.83
C LEU A 111 0.48 5.21 -11.58
N ALA A 112 0.64 6.54 -11.62
CA ALA A 112 1.93 7.20 -11.42
C ALA A 112 2.51 6.87 -10.04
N PHE A 113 1.67 6.92 -8.99
CA PHE A 113 2.07 6.53 -7.64
C PHE A 113 2.51 5.06 -7.58
N ALA A 114 1.75 4.13 -8.17
CA ALA A 114 2.08 2.72 -8.18
C ALA A 114 3.40 2.44 -8.91
N VAL A 115 3.65 3.09 -10.04
CA VAL A 115 4.90 2.94 -10.80
C VAL A 115 6.10 3.46 -10.01
N ILE A 116 5.97 4.61 -9.34
CA ILE A 116 7.03 5.14 -8.48
C ILE A 116 7.29 4.20 -7.31
N ASP A 117 6.26 3.68 -6.67
CA ASP A 117 6.39 2.74 -5.54
C ASP A 117 7.12 1.45 -5.96
N ILE A 118 6.80 0.91 -7.13
CA ILE A 118 7.51 -0.24 -7.73
C ILE A 118 8.97 0.11 -8.02
N ALA A 119 9.23 1.28 -8.60
CA ALA A 119 10.59 1.73 -8.90
C ALA A 119 11.43 1.92 -7.63
N VAL A 120 10.84 2.44 -6.56
CA VAL A 120 11.45 2.58 -5.23
C VAL A 120 11.83 1.20 -4.65
N LYS A 121 10.88 0.26 -4.62
CA LYS A 121 11.11 -1.11 -4.12
C LYS A 121 12.18 -1.85 -4.93
N SER A 122 12.08 -1.79 -6.25
CA SER A 122 13.07 -2.38 -7.16
C SER A 122 14.45 -1.73 -6.98
N GLY A 123 14.49 -0.40 -6.78
CA GLY A 123 15.71 0.35 -6.51
C GLY A 123 16.41 -0.11 -5.23
N PHE A 124 15.67 -0.37 -4.16
CA PHE A 124 16.26 -0.91 -2.92
C PHE A 124 16.90 -2.29 -3.14
N GLY A 125 16.24 -3.16 -3.90
CA GLY A 125 16.79 -4.47 -4.24
C GLY A 125 18.05 -4.41 -5.11
N ARG A 126 18.25 -3.33 -5.89
CA ARG A 126 19.45 -3.10 -6.72
C ARG A 126 20.59 -2.44 -5.95
N LEU A 127 20.28 -1.48 -5.09
CA LEU A 127 21.25 -0.60 -4.42
C LEU A 127 21.77 -1.15 -3.09
N LEU A 128 21.03 -2.08 -2.46
CA LEU A 128 21.30 -2.51 -1.09
C LEU A 128 21.66 -3.99 -1.00
N ALA A 129 22.60 -4.30 -0.12
CA ALA A 129 22.90 -5.67 0.24
C ALA A 129 21.67 -6.37 0.88
N PRO A 130 21.49 -7.69 0.69
CA PRO A 130 20.33 -8.41 1.22
C PRO A 130 20.05 -8.18 2.71
N GLY A 131 21.11 -8.06 3.53
CA GLY A 131 21.01 -7.84 4.98
C GLY A 131 20.47 -6.45 5.38
N GLU A 132 20.52 -5.45 4.48
CA GLU A 132 20.07 -4.08 4.76
C GLU A 132 18.62 -3.83 4.30
N ARG A 133 18.10 -4.67 3.39
CA ARG A 133 16.81 -4.45 2.73
C ARG A 133 15.65 -4.45 3.72
N SER A 134 15.63 -5.37 4.68
CA SER A 134 14.59 -5.42 5.73
C SER A 134 14.46 -4.09 6.48
N ARG A 135 15.61 -3.51 6.86
CA ARG A 135 15.66 -2.23 7.56
C ARG A 135 15.10 -1.10 6.69
N VAL A 136 15.47 -1.05 5.41
CA VAL A 136 15.02 0.01 4.50
C VAL A 136 13.54 -0.14 4.13
N PHE A 137 13.03 -1.36 3.92
CA PHE A 137 11.60 -1.60 3.74
C PHE A 137 10.78 -1.19 4.97
N SER A 138 11.30 -1.43 6.18
CA SER A 138 10.65 -0.99 7.42
C SER A 138 10.64 0.53 7.55
N ILE A 139 11.74 1.22 7.21
CA ILE A 139 11.78 2.69 7.15
C ILE A 139 10.78 3.21 6.13
N LYS A 140 10.75 2.64 4.92
CA LYS A 140 9.78 3.00 3.86
C LYS A 140 8.36 2.92 4.39
N TYR A 141 8.01 1.81 5.02
CA TYR A 141 6.67 1.60 5.55
C TYR A 141 6.32 2.60 6.66
N THR A 142 7.25 2.86 7.59
CA THR A 142 7.09 3.89 8.63
C THR A 142 6.84 5.28 8.01
N LEU A 143 7.62 5.67 7.00
CA LEU A 143 7.49 6.95 6.32
C LEU A 143 6.14 7.08 5.59
N SER A 144 5.67 6.00 4.96
CA SER A 144 4.34 5.98 4.34
C SER A 144 3.24 6.16 5.39
N ASN A 145 3.34 5.49 6.54
CA ASN A 145 2.35 5.64 7.63
C ASN A 145 2.37 7.05 8.25
N ILE A 146 3.54 7.68 8.37
CA ILE A 146 3.62 9.10 8.77
C ILE A 146 2.87 9.96 7.75
N GLY A 147 3.05 9.70 6.46
CA GLY A 147 2.31 10.39 5.39
C GLY A 147 0.79 10.24 5.53
N TYR A 148 0.32 9.02 5.79
CA TYR A 148 -1.11 8.74 6.01
C TYR A 148 -1.67 9.36 7.30
N ALA A 149 -0.86 9.46 8.37
CA ALA A 149 -1.29 10.08 9.62
C ALA A 149 -1.36 11.61 9.54
N VAL A 150 -0.41 12.24 8.88
CA VAL A 150 -0.28 13.71 8.78
C VAL A 150 -1.15 14.28 7.65
N GLY A 151 -1.29 13.55 6.55
CA GLY A 151 -1.99 14.01 5.35
C GLY A 151 -3.39 14.54 5.61
N PRO A 152 -4.29 13.76 6.24
CA PRO A 152 -5.65 14.21 6.54
C PRO A 152 -5.71 15.50 7.37
N LEU A 153 -4.76 15.71 8.28
CA LEU A 153 -4.70 16.93 9.11
C LEU A 153 -4.36 18.16 8.27
N LEU A 154 -3.40 18.04 7.34
CA LEU A 154 -3.07 19.10 6.39
C LEU A 154 -4.24 19.36 5.43
N GLY A 155 -4.88 18.29 4.94
CA GLY A 155 -6.07 18.38 4.11
C GLY A 155 -7.21 19.11 4.81
N ALA A 156 -7.44 18.83 6.11
CA ALA A 156 -8.45 19.52 6.91
C ALA A 156 -8.21 21.03 7.00
N GLY A 157 -6.95 21.43 7.21
CA GLY A 157 -6.59 22.84 7.23
C GLY A 157 -6.90 23.55 5.90
N MET A 158 -6.59 22.90 4.78
CA MET A 158 -6.85 23.44 3.43
C MET A 158 -8.34 23.43 3.09
N ALA A 159 -9.05 22.34 3.36
CA ALA A 159 -10.47 22.18 3.02
C ALA A 159 -11.39 23.15 3.78
N ARG A 160 -10.94 23.70 4.94
CA ARG A 160 -11.65 24.77 5.65
C ARG A 160 -11.66 26.10 4.88
N LEU A 161 -10.66 26.34 4.05
CA LEU A 161 -10.56 27.54 3.21
C LEU A 161 -11.34 27.33 1.91
N ASP A 162 -11.07 26.22 1.23
CA ASP A 162 -11.79 25.77 0.04
C ASP A 162 -11.59 24.25 -0.12
N ILE A 163 -12.66 23.53 -0.46
CA ILE A 163 -12.67 22.07 -0.56
C ILE A 163 -11.77 21.54 -1.69
N SER A 164 -11.40 22.37 -2.66
CA SER A 164 -10.50 22.04 -3.77
C SER A 164 -9.01 22.21 -3.42
N LEU A 165 -8.68 23.02 -2.40
CA LEU A 165 -7.28 23.32 -2.04
C LEU A 165 -6.45 22.10 -1.62
N PRO A 166 -7.01 21.03 -1.01
CA PRO A 166 -6.27 19.79 -0.78
C PRO A 166 -5.62 19.22 -2.05
N PHE A 167 -6.30 19.31 -3.20
CA PHE A 167 -5.75 18.86 -4.49
C PHE A 167 -4.59 19.73 -4.96
N LEU A 168 -4.69 21.04 -4.77
CA LEU A 168 -3.61 21.98 -5.11
C LEU A 168 -2.38 21.76 -4.23
N LEU A 169 -2.57 21.55 -2.92
CA LEU A 169 -1.47 21.20 -2.00
C LEU A 169 -0.79 19.89 -2.43
N SER A 170 -1.57 18.88 -2.81
CA SER A 170 -1.04 17.61 -3.30
C SER A 170 -0.26 17.76 -4.61
N ALA A 171 -0.73 18.60 -5.52
CA ALA A 171 0.00 18.97 -6.73
C ALA A 171 1.34 19.64 -6.39
N GLY A 172 1.33 20.59 -5.44
CA GLY A 172 2.53 21.26 -4.95
C GLY A 172 3.55 20.31 -4.31
N LEU A 173 3.10 19.37 -3.47
CA LEU A 173 3.96 18.34 -2.89
C LEU A 173 4.57 17.42 -3.97
N GLY A 174 3.78 17.01 -4.96
CA GLY A 174 4.26 16.24 -6.10
C GLY A 174 5.27 17.00 -6.95
N ALA A 175 5.01 18.27 -7.26
CA ALA A 175 5.92 19.14 -8.00
C ALA A 175 7.22 19.42 -7.20
N GLY A 176 7.11 19.61 -5.90
CA GLY A 176 8.26 19.76 -5.00
C GLY A 176 9.15 18.51 -5.02
N PHE A 177 8.55 17.32 -4.93
CA PHE A 177 9.29 16.06 -5.05
C PHE A 177 9.95 15.94 -6.44
N PHE A 178 9.22 16.26 -7.52
CA PHE A 178 9.77 16.27 -8.88
C PHE A 178 11.02 17.18 -8.96
N GLY A 179 10.95 18.41 -8.47
CA GLY A 179 12.06 19.38 -8.49
C GLY A 179 13.28 18.90 -7.69
N VAL A 180 13.04 18.36 -6.48
CA VAL A 180 14.09 17.77 -5.64
C VAL A 180 14.74 16.57 -6.36
N TYR A 181 13.95 15.67 -6.91
CA TYR A 181 14.46 14.48 -7.58
C TYR A 181 15.15 14.83 -8.92
N TRP A 182 14.66 15.82 -9.65
CA TRP A 182 15.32 16.34 -10.86
C TRP A 182 16.70 16.92 -10.56
N ARG A 183 16.83 17.68 -9.45
CA ARG A 183 18.09 18.36 -9.09
C ARG A 183 19.13 17.43 -8.46
N TRP A 184 18.70 16.44 -7.68
CA TRP A 184 19.59 15.59 -6.88
C TRP A 184 19.43 14.09 -7.15
N GLY A 185 18.51 13.68 -8.01
CA GLY A 185 18.33 12.28 -8.37
C GLY A 185 19.56 11.72 -9.08
N ASP A 186 19.94 10.51 -8.68
CA ASP A 186 21.15 9.87 -9.19
C ASP A 186 20.88 9.22 -10.54
N ARG A 187 21.72 9.58 -11.51
CA ARG A 187 21.72 8.95 -12.83
C ARG A 187 22.32 7.54 -12.82
N ALA A 188 23.01 7.14 -11.74
CA ALA A 188 23.58 5.79 -11.60
C ALA A 188 22.50 4.67 -11.55
N LEU A 189 21.22 4.99 -11.32
CA LEU A 189 20.11 4.07 -11.56
C LEU A 189 19.89 3.77 -13.06
N GLN A 190 20.80 4.23 -13.93
CA GLN A 190 20.70 4.11 -15.39
C GLN A 190 21.16 2.76 -15.94
N VAL A 191 21.93 1.98 -15.19
CA VAL A 191 22.50 0.75 -15.75
C VAL A 191 21.47 -0.37 -15.68
N LEU A 192 20.63 -0.41 -16.69
CA LEU A 192 19.93 -1.62 -17.07
C LEU A 192 20.89 -2.46 -17.91
N ASP A 193 21.15 -3.68 -17.47
CA ASP A 193 21.77 -4.68 -18.32
C ASP A 193 20.76 -5.09 -19.39
N THR A 194 20.65 -4.27 -20.44
CA THR A 194 19.66 -4.40 -21.52
C THR A 194 19.88 -5.69 -22.33
N THR A 195 21.01 -6.38 -22.14
CA THR A 195 21.34 -7.62 -22.83
C THR A 195 20.44 -8.79 -22.43
N ARG A 196 19.71 -8.69 -21.32
CA ARG A 196 18.81 -9.73 -20.81
C ARG A 196 17.36 -9.27 -20.62
N ALA A 197 16.94 -8.21 -21.31
CA ALA A 197 15.54 -7.75 -21.21
C ALA A 197 14.60 -8.86 -21.75
N PRO A 198 13.63 -9.30 -20.95
CA PRO A 198 12.67 -10.30 -21.41
C PRO A 198 11.87 -9.77 -22.61
N GLY A 199 11.36 -10.69 -23.43
CA GLY A 199 10.58 -10.40 -24.64
C GLY A 199 9.42 -9.43 -24.49
N ALA A 200 8.42 -9.47 -25.35
CA ALA A 200 7.23 -8.62 -25.25
C ALA A 200 6.50 -8.80 -23.90
N PHE A 201 5.77 -7.77 -23.44
CA PHE A 201 5.04 -7.77 -22.15
C PHE A 201 4.18 -9.03 -21.96
N LEU A 202 3.42 -9.43 -22.98
CA LEU A 202 2.55 -10.62 -22.91
C LEU A 202 3.34 -11.92 -22.72
N ALA A 203 4.50 -12.06 -23.38
CA ALA A 203 5.36 -13.23 -23.22
C ALA A 203 5.94 -13.30 -21.80
N THR A 204 6.36 -12.16 -21.27
CA THR A 204 6.88 -12.06 -19.90
C THR A 204 5.75 -12.27 -18.87
N GLY A 205 4.55 -11.77 -19.12
CA GLY A 205 3.36 -12.01 -18.30
C GLY A 205 3.00 -13.49 -18.20
N LYS A 206 3.10 -14.25 -19.32
CA LYS A 206 2.93 -15.72 -19.31
C LYS A 206 3.99 -16.43 -18.44
N LEU A 207 5.21 -15.89 -18.40
CA LEU A 207 6.27 -16.42 -17.54
C LEU A 207 5.95 -16.22 -16.05
N LEU A 208 5.40 -15.06 -15.68
CA LEU A 208 4.99 -14.79 -14.29
C LEU A 208 3.88 -15.75 -13.82
N LEU A 209 2.91 -16.06 -14.68
CA LEU A 209 1.83 -17.00 -14.35
C LEU A 209 2.35 -18.44 -14.14
N LYS A 210 3.52 -18.78 -14.70
CA LYS A 210 4.20 -20.07 -14.49
C LYS A 210 5.01 -20.09 -13.20
N ASP A 211 5.40 -18.93 -12.66
CA ASP A 211 6.09 -18.86 -11.37
C ASP A 211 5.10 -19.08 -10.23
N ARG A 212 4.97 -20.33 -9.81
CA ARG A 212 4.08 -20.75 -8.70
C ARG A 212 4.32 -19.94 -7.43
N ARG A 213 5.57 -19.56 -7.14
CA ARG A 213 5.92 -18.80 -5.93
C ARG A 213 5.31 -17.41 -5.99
N LEU A 214 5.49 -16.71 -7.11
CA LEU A 214 4.91 -15.39 -7.33
C LEU A 214 3.38 -15.44 -7.28
N VAL A 215 2.76 -16.39 -7.99
CA VAL A 215 1.30 -16.55 -8.02
C VAL A 215 0.76 -16.78 -6.61
N CYS A 216 1.34 -17.72 -5.87
CA CYS A 216 0.91 -17.99 -4.49
C CYS A 216 1.09 -16.76 -3.58
N PHE A 217 2.21 -16.05 -3.69
CA PHE A 217 2.45 -14.85 -2.89
C PHE A 217 1.52 -13.70 -3.26
N THR A 218 1.22 -13.50 -4.53
CA THR A 218 0.26 -12.49 -4.99
C THR A 218 -1.15 -12.81 -4.48
N LEU A 219 -1.57 -14.07 -4.54
CA LEU A 219 -2.87 -14.51 -4.01
C LEU A 219 -2.92 -14.40 -2.47
N GLY A 220 -1.86 -14.81 -1.78
CA GLY A 220 -1.73 -14.62 -0.33
C GLY A 220 -1.82 -13.15 0.06
N GLY A 221 -1.09 -12.27 -0.65
CA GLY A 221 -1.13 -10.83 -0.45
C GLY A 221 -2.50 -10.22 -0.72
N LEU A 222 -3.21 -10.68 -1.76
CA LEU A 222 -4.56 -10.24 -2.06
C LEU A 222 -5.53 -10.59 -0.92
N LEU A 223 -5.51 -11.83 -0.45
CA LEU A 223 -6.36 -12.28 0.66
C LEU A 223 -6.02 -11.58 1.98
N SER A 224 -4.74 -11.38 2.28
CA SER A 224 -4.30 -10.60 3.43
C SER A 224 -4.76 -9.14 3.31
N ALA A 225 -4.69 -8.54 2.12
CA ALA A 225 -5.10 -7.15 1.90
C ALA A 225 -6.61 -6.94 2.04
N VAL A 226 -7.45 -7.95 1.85
CA VAL A 226 -8.89 -7.91 2.22
C VAL A 226 -9.03 -7.58 3.71
N VAL A 227 -8.12 -8.12 4.54
CA VAL A 227 -8.19 -8.00 6.00
C VAL A 227 -7.63 -6.67 6.50
N PHE A 228 -6.41 -6.31 6.11
CA PHE A 228 -5.77 -5.12 6.68
C PHE A 228 -5.89 -3.87 5.79
N GLY A 229 -6.20 -4.02 4.51
CA GLY A 229 -6.07 -2.93 3.53
C GLY A 229 -6.98 -1.74 3.77
N GLN A 230 -8.19 -1.97 4.28
CA GLN A 230 -9.19 -0.95 4.56
C GLN A 230 -9.92 -1.23 5.90
N PHE A 231 -9.16 -1.57 6.94
CA PHE A 231 -9.75 -1.94 8.24
C PHE A 231 -10.63 -0.84 8.83
N THR A 232 -10.29 0.41 8.64
CA THR A 232 -11.10 1.54 9.12
C THR A 232 -12.49 1.55 8.50
N ALA A 233 -12.60 1.21 7.21
CA ALA A 233 -13.88 1.22 6.50
C ALA A 233 -14.80 0.11 7.02
N TYR A 234 -14.35 -1.14 7.03
CA TYR A 234 -15.24 -2.23 7.45
C TYR A 234 -15.51 -2.26 8.97
N LEU A 235 -14.55 -1.81 9.82
CA LEU A 235 -14.83 -1.66 11.26
C LEU A 235 -15.80 -0.51 11.52
N SER A 236 -15.74 0.58 10.74
CA SER A 236 -16.76 1.63 10.82
C SER A 236 -18.15 1.10 10.43
N GLN A 237 -18.25 0.33 9.34
CA GLN A 237 -19.50 -0.30 8.93
C GLN A 237 -20.05 -1.19 10.05
N TYR A 238 -19.21 -2.03 10.67
CA TYR A 238 -19.61 -2.88 11.78
C TYR A 238 -20.14 -2.07 12.97
N LEU A 239 -19.39 -1.07 13.41
CA LEU A 239 -19.74 -0.26 14.58
C LEU A 239 -21.02 0.56 14.37
N VAL A 240 -21.22 1.11 13.17
CA VAL A 240 -22.46 1.83 12.83
C VAL A 240 -23.70 0.95 12.92
N VAL A 241 -23.56 -0.34 12.55
CA VAL A 241 -24.68 -1.30 12.59
C VAL A 241 -24.93 -1.84 14.00
N THR A 242 -23.89 -1.92 14.85
CA THR A 242 -23.95 -2.66 16.13
C THR A 242 -23.93 -1.77 17.37
N THR A 243 -23.63 -0.47 17.24
CA THR A 243 -23.44 0.44 18.39
C THR A 243 -24.08 1.80 18.14
N THR A 244 -24.02 2.68 19.16
CA THR A 244 -24.44 4.08 18.99
C THR A 244 -23.41 4.89 18.20
N PRO A 245 -23.82 5.97 17.51
CA PRO A 245 -22.90 6.82 16.75
C PRO A 245 -21.76 7.37 17.62
N GLU A 246 -22.03 7.78 18.84
CA GLU A 246 -21.04 8.33 19.76
C GLU A 246 -19.96 7.31 20.11
N PHE A 247 -20.38 6.07 20.42
CA PHE A 247 -19.45 4.98 20.72
C PHE A 247 -18.64 4.60 19.46
N ALA A 248 -19.27 4.54 18.28
CA ALA A 248 -18.60 4.26 17.04
C ALA A 248 -17.51 5.30 16.74
N TYR A 249 -17.80 6.61 16.87
CA TYR A 249 -16.80 7.67 16.70
C TYR A 249 -15.62 7.55 17.67
N GLN A 250 -15.93 7.27 18.95
CA GLN A 250 -14.90 7.11 19.98
C GLN A 250 -13.98 5.93 19.66
N VAL A 251 -14.56 4.77 19.31
CA VAL A 251 -13.79 3.56 18.99
C VAL A 251 -12.94 3.80 17.73
N ILE A 252 -13.52 4.27 16.63
CA ILE A 252 -12.77 4.47 15.37
C ILE A 252 -11.60 5.44 15.58
N SER A 253 -11.81 6.55 16.27
CA SER A 253 -10.73 7.49 16.60
C SER A 253 -9.62 6.83 17.41
N ALA A 254 -9.98 6.02 18.41
CA ALA A 254 -9.03 5.27 19.22
C ALA A 254 -8.27 4.23 18.40
N LEU A 255 -8.93 3.48 17.48
CA LEU A 255 -8.31 2.49 16.62
C LEU A 255 -7.30 3.11 15.66
N VAL A 256 -7.67 4.18 14.95
CA VAL A 256 -6.78 4.90 14.03
C VAL A 256 -5.55 5.45 14.77
N THR A 257 -5.76 6.05 15.95
CA THR A 257 -4.67 6.56 16.78
C THR A 257 -3.76 5.43 17.25
N THR A 258 -4.31 4.31 17.73
CA THR A 258 -3.54 3.15 18.19
C THR A 258 -2.71 2.58 17.04
N ASN A 259 -3.29 2.38 15.87
CA ASN A 259 -2.57 1.90 14.69
C ASN A 259 -1.40 2.85 14.34
N ALA A 260 -1.65 4.15 14.21
CA ALA A 260 -0.64 5.13 13.86
C ALA A 260 0.52 5.16 14.88
N VAL A 261 0.20 5.22 16.18
CA VAL A 261 1.21 5.23 17.26
C VAL A 261 2.04 3.94 17.24
N MET A 262 1.39 2.78 17.12
CA MET A 262 2.06 1.48 17.09
C MET A 262 2.98 1.36 15.88
N VAL A 263 2.50 1.70 14.68
CA VAL A 263 3.32 1.62 13.46
C VAL A 263 4.51 2.60 13.56
N ILE A 264 4.30 3.86 13.90
CA ILE A 264 5.38 4.85 13.98
C ILE A 264 6.43 4.44 15.01
N SER A 265 6.01 3.88 16.15
CA SER A 265 6.90 3.52 17.26
C SER A 265 7.63 2.20 17.04
N LEU A 266 6.93 1.16 16.55
CA LEU A 266 7.42 -0.22 16.55
C LEU A 266 7.86 -0.74 15.18
N GLN A 267 7.37 -0.16 14.08
CA GLN A 267 7.66 -0.65 12.72
C GLN A 267 9.16 -0.81 12.46
N TYR A 268 9.95 0.21 12.77
CA TYR A 268 11.39 0.15 12.58
C TYR A 268 12.08 -0.85 13.50
N LEU A 269 11.62 -0.95 14.75
CA LEU A 269 12.23 -1.83 15.77
C LEU A 269 12.00 -3.31 15.46
N ILE A 270 10.77 -3.67 15.04
CA ILE A 270 10.40 -5.04 14.70
C ILE A 270 10.91 -5.38 13.30
N GLY A 271 10.63 -4.54 12.32
CA GLY A 271 10.92 -4.81 10.93
C GLY A 271 12.40 -5.03 10.63
N ARG A 272 13.31 -4.33 11.33
CA ARG A 272 14.77 -4.57 11.19
C ARG A 272 15.23 -5.95 11.66
N ARG A 273 14.41 -6.66 12.44
CA ARG A 273 14.69 -8.02 12.92
C ARG A 273 14.18 -9.12 12.00
N ILE A 274 13.32 -8.77 11.06
CA ILE A 274 12.80 -9.73 10.09
C ILE A 274 13.93 -10.21 9.20
N SER A 275 14.25 -11.50 9.29
CA SER A 275 15.33 -12.13 8.53
C SER A 275 14.79 -12.96 7.36
N GLN A 276 15.51 -12.97 6.23
CA GLN A 276 15.15 -13.81 5.08
C GLN A 276 15.11 -15.30 5.41
N ARG A 277 15.93 -15.77 6.34
CA ARG A 277 15.97 -17.19 6.75
C ARG A 277 14.72 -17.64 7.47
N GLN A 278 13.99 -16.72 8.10
CA GLN A 278 12.84 -17.00 8.97
C GLN A 278 11.56 -16.33 8.46
N LEU A 279 11.50 -15.96 7.17
CA LEU A 279 10.34 -15.25 6.60
C LEU A 279 9.03 -15.99 6.85
N ASN A 280 9.01 -17.32 6.71
CA ASN A 280 7.81 -18.12 6.96
C ASN A 280 7.34 -18.03 8.41
N LEU A 281 8.28 -18.04 9.36
CA LEU A 281 7.97 -17.90 10.78
C LEU A 281 7.42 -16.49 11.09
N TRP A 282 8.03 -15.46 10.51
CA TRP A 282 7.55 -14.10 10.66
C TRP A 282 6.16 -13.91 10.05
N LEU A 283 5.90 -14.44 8.84
CA LEU A 283 4.57 -14.41 8.23
C LEU A 283 3.55 -15.15 9.08
N ALA A 284 3.88 -16.36 9.56
CA ALA A 284 2.99 -17.10 10.45
C ALA A 284 2.67 -16.33 11.73
N ALA A 285 3.68 -15.73 12.37
CA ALA A 285 3.49 -14.89 13.55
C ALA A 285 2.59 -13.69 13.25
N GLY A 286 2.83 -12.96 12.14
CA GLY A 286 2.01 -11.81 11.76
C GLY A 286 0.56 -12.18 11.46
N LEU A 287 0.33 -13.27 10.73
CA LEU A 287 -1.02 -13.78 10.44
C LEU A 287 -1.73 -14.26 11.73
N SER A 288 -1.00 -14.85 12.67
CA SER A 288 -1.56 -15.21 13.99
C SER A 288 -1.99 -13.97 14.77
N MET A 289 -1.23 -12.85 14.69
CA MET A 289 -1.63 -11.58 15.30
C MET A 289 -2.90 -11.00 14.64
N PHE A 290 -3.06 -11.14 13.31
CA PHE A 290 -4.32 -10.77 12.67
C PHE A 290 -5.50 -11.61 13.17
N LEU A 291 -5.37 -12.93 13.29
CA LEU A 291 -6.42 -13.79 13.81
C LEU A 291 -6.79 -13.45 15.26
N LEU A 292 -5.79 -13.22 16.11
CA LEU A 292 -6.01 -12.82 17.50
C LEU A 292 -6.68 -11.45 17.59
N GLY A 293 -6.25 -10.47 16.76
CA GLY A 293 -6.87 -9.16 16.67
C GLY A 293 -8.32 -9.21 16.21
N LEU A 294 -8.63 -10.00 15.16
CA LEU A 294 -10.00 -10.21 14.67
C LEU A 294 -10.89 -10.90 15.72
N GLY A 295 -10.37 -11.92 16.41
CA GLY A 295 -11.06 -12.57 17.54
C GLY A 295 -11.31 -11.59 18.69
N GLY A 296 -10.33 -10.74 18.97
CA GLY A 296 -10.48 -9.66 19.94
C GLY A 296 -11.56 -8.66 19.54
N PHE A 297 -11.62 -8.22 18.29
CA PHE A 297 -12.70 -7.33 17.81
C PHE A 297 -14.07 -7.96 17.94
N ALA A 298 -14.21 -9.26 17.63
CA ALA A 298 -15.48 -9.98 17.76
C ALA A 298 -16.00 -10.05 19.20
N LEU A 299 -15.10 -9.99 20.19
CA LEU A 299 -15.42 -10.08 21.63
C LEU A 299 -15.40 -8.72 22.33
N SER A 300 -15.06 -7.64 21.62
CA SER A 300 -14.87 -6.33 22.24
C SER A 300 -16.18 -5.64 22.57
N THR A 301 -16.38 -5.33 23.85
CA THR A 301 -17.55 -4.61 24.38
C THR A 301 -17.21 -3.22 24.93
N SER A 302 -15.93 -2.91 25.12
CA SER A 302 -15.44 -1.61 25.64
C SER A 302 -14.36 -1.02 24.75
N VAL A 303 -14.20 0.30 24.78
CA VAL A 303 -13.15 1.01 24.02
C VAL A 303 -11.76 0.43 24.30
N MET A 304 -11.47 0.04 25.56
CA MET A 304 -10.18 -0.55 25.93
C MET A 304 -9.93 -1.88 25.23
N LEU A 305 -10.94 -2.76 25.16
CA LEU A 305 -10.82 -4.05 24.45
C LEU A 305 -10.62 -3.83 22.95
N TRP A 306 -11.31 -2.85 22.35
CA TRP A 306 -11.09 -2.46 20.96
C TRP A 306 -9.64 -1.99 20.73
N VAL A 307 -9.11 -1.14 21.60
CA VAL A 307 -7.72 -0.64 21.53
C VAL A 307 -6.71 -1.78 21.68
N LEU A 308 -6.89 -2.68 22.65
CA LEU A 308 -6.00 -3.84 22.82
C LEU A 308 -6.03 -4.77 21.60
N SER A 309 -7.22 -5.06 21.07
CA SER A 309 -7.39 -5.86 19.87
C SER A 309 -6.71 -5.21 18.66
N MET A 310 -6.83 -3.88 18.53
CA MET A 310 -6.17 -3.12 17.47
C MET A 310 -4.64 -3.15 17.63
N ALA A 311 -4.13 -3.05 18.85
CA ALA A 311 -2.70 -3.14 19.09
C ALA A 311 -2.14 -4.52 18.63
N ILE A 312 -2.85 -5.62 18.93
CA ILE A 312 -2.49 -6.96 18.47
C ILE A 312 -2.57 -7.05 16.94
N PHE A 313 -3.67 -6.56 16.35
CA PHE A 313 -3.86 -6.55 14.89
C PHE A 313 -2.75 -5.74 14.19
N THR A 314 -2.37 -4.59 14.72
CA THR A 314 -1.30 -3.75 14.19
C THR A 314 0.08 -4.41 14.29
N LEU A 315 0.35 -5.25 15.30
CA LEU A 315 1.56 -6.07 15.31
C LEU A 315 1.62 -7.02 14.12
N GLY A 316 0.49 -7.60 13.73
CA GLY A 316 0.37 -8.39 12.50
C GLY A 316 0.76 -7.58 11.27
N GLU A 317 0.22 -6.38 11.13
CA GLU A 317 0.50 -5.44 10.04
C GLU A 317 2.00 -5.09 9.96
N ILE A 318 2.60 -4.70 11.09
CA ILE A 318 4.03 -4.35 11.22
C ILE A 318 4.94 -5.48 10.74
N ILE A 319 4.53 -6.73 10.90
CA ILE A 319 5.31 -7.92 10.52
C ILE A 319 5.06 -8.30 9.06
N VAL A 320 3.79 -8.40 8.65
CA VAL A 320 3.41 -8.97 7.34
C VAL A 320 3.90 -8.08 6.19
N PHE A 321 3.71 -6.77 6.26
CA PHE A 321 4.09 -5.88 5.15
C PHE A 321 5.58 -5.94 4.76
N PRO A 322 6.54 -5.75 5.69
CA PRO A 322 7.94 -5.86 5.33
C PRO A 322 8.32 -7.28 4.91
N ALA A 323 7.71 -8.30 5.52
CA ALA A 323 7.97 -9.68 5.15
C ALA A 323 7.54 -9.99 3.72
N GLU A 324 6.37 -9.48 3.27
CA GLU A 324 5.94 -9.59 1.88
C GLU A 324 6.93 -8.91 0.92
N TYR A 325 7.38 -7.68 1.21
CA TYR A 325 8.34 -6.99 0.37
C TYR A 325 9.67 -7.75 0.26
N MET A 326 10.14 -8.28 1.39
CA MET A 326 11.36 -9.08 1.42
C MET A 326 11.23 -10.40 0.68
N PHE A 327 10.06 -11.03 0.73
CA PHE A 327 9.83 -12.27 0.01
C PHE A 327 9.84 -12.03 -1.50
N ILE A 328 9.11 -11.03 -1.98
CA ILE A 328 9.10 -10.67 -3.40
C ILE A 328 10.51 -10.31 -3.88
N ASP A 329 11.26 -9.51 -3.09
CA ASP A 329 12.65 -9.17 -3.43
C ASP A 329 13.57 -10.39 -3.51
N HIS A 330 13.29 -11.42 -2.69
CA HIS A 330 14.08 -12.65 -2.65
C HIS A 330 13.82 -13.56 -3.84
N ILE A 331 12.56 -13.70 -4.28
CA ILE A 331 12.19 -14.57 -5.40
C ILE A 331 12.36 -13.88 -6.77
N ALA A 332 12.37 -12.55 -6.81
CA ALA A 332 12.41 -11.79 -8.05
C ALA A 332 13.79 -11.90 -8.72
N PRO A 333 13.88 -12.43 -9.94
CA PRO A 333 15.10 -12.33 -10.74
C PRO A 333 15.49 -10.86 -10.94
N ALA A 334 16.80 -10.57 -10.89
CA ALA A 334 17.27 -9.18 -11.00
C ALA A 334 16.68 -8.39 -12.19
N PRO A 335 16.56 -8.98 -13.42
CA PRO A 335 16.00 -8.27 -14.58
C PRO A 335 14.47 -8.14 -14.57
N LEU A 336 13.74 -8.77 -13.60
CA LEU A 336 12.27 -8.80 -13.52
C LEU A 336 11.72 -8.22 -12.22
N ARG A 337 12.54 -7.59 -11.39
CA ARG A 337 12.11 -7.07 -10.08
C ARG A 337 10.93 -6.12 -10.16
N GLY A 338 10.94 -5.20 -11.11
CA GLY A 338 9.85 -4.28 -11.30
C GLY A 338 8.53 -5.00 -11.60
N LEU A 339 8.58 -5.99 -12.47
CA LEU A 339 7.42 -6.78 -12.85
C LEU A 339 6.88 -7.64 -11.69
N TYR A 340 7.77 -8.22 -10.85
CA TYR A 340 7.39 -8.95 -9.64
C TYR A 340 6.71 -8.04 -8.61
N TYR A 341 7.23 -6.83 -8.39
CA TYR A 341 6.55 -5.85 -7.53
C TYR A 341 5.26 -5.31 -8.16
N GLY A 342 5.19 -5.22 -9.50
CA GLY A 342 3.95 -4.92 -10.21
C GLY A 342 2.87 -5.98 -9.96
N ALA A 343 3.24 -7.26 -10.00
CA ALA A 343 2.34 -8.37 -9.65
C ALA A 343 1.90 -8.30 -8.17
N GLN A 344 2.82 -8.01 -7.25
CA GLN A 344 2.46 -7.79 -5.83
C GLN A 344 1.43 -6.65 -5.66
N ASN A 345 1.52 -5.58 -6.43
CA ASN A 345 0.56 -4.47 -6.32
C ASN A 345 -0.90 -4.88 -6.67
N LEU A 346 -1.11 -6.03 -7.31
CA LEU A 346 -2.45 -6.58 -7.49
C LEU A 346 -3.12 -6.94 -6.14
N SER A 347 -2.35 -7.10 -5.07
CA SER A 347 -2.89 -7.24 -3.72
C SER A 347 -3.79 -6.06 -3.31
N ASN A 348 -3.59 -4.86 -3.87
CA ASN A 348 -4.47 -3.71 -3.63
C ASN A 348 -5.93 -3.95 -4.05
N LEU A 349 -6.17 -4.90 -4.96
CA LEU A 349 -7.54 -5.34 -5.30
C LEU A 349 -8.22 -5.97 -4.07
N GLY A 350 -7.47 -6.71 -3.25
CA GLY A 350 -7.98 -7.24 -1.98
C GLY A 350 -8.40 -6.13 -1.02
N ALA A 351 -7.59 -5.08 -0.90
CA ALA A 351 -7.92 -3.93 -0.06
C ALA A 351 -9.23 -3.24 -0.51
N ALA A 352 -9.46 -3.14 -1.82
CA ALA A 352 -10.72 -2.59 -2.35
C ALA A 352 -11.93 -3.51 -2.09
N LEU A 353 -11.73 -4.83 -2.09
CA LEU A 353 -12.80 -5.82 -1.88
C LEU A 353 -13.22 -5.93 -0.41
N GLY A 354 -12.32 -5.68 0.55
CA GLY A 354 -12.59 -5.87 1.98
C GLY A 354 -13.89 -5.22 2.47
N PRO A 355 -14.05 -3.89 2.33
CA PRO A 355 -15.28 -3.20 2.77
C PRO A 355 -16.53 -3.66 2.04
N VAL A 356 -16.42 -4.03 0.75
CA VAL A 356 -17.55 -4.52 -0.06
C VAL A 356 -18.04 -5.85 0.48
N LEU A 357 -17.14 -6.80 0.69
CA LEU A 357 -17.46 -8.12 1.24
C LEU A 357 -18.03 -8.02 2.66
N CYS A 358 -17.44 -7.18 3.51
CA CYS A 358 -17.95 -6.93 4.85
C CYS A 358 -19.35 -6.30 4.82
N GLY A 359 -19.60 -5.33 3.93
CA GLY A 359 -20.91 -4.73 3.74
C GLY A 359 -21.98 -5.73 3.30
N MET A 360 -21.64 -6.67 2.37
CA MET A 360 -22.54 -7.74 1.95
C MET A 360 -22.89 -8.69 3.11
N VAL A 361 -21.92 -9.05 3.93
CA VAL A 361 -22.14 -9.89 5.11
C VAL A 361 -23.02 -9.17 6.13
N LEU A 362 -22.73 -7.89 6.42
CA LEU A 362 -23.53 -7.09 7.36
C LEU A 362 -24.98 -6.89 6.92
N ALA A 363 -25.24 -6.89 5.60
CA ALA A 363 -26.60 -6.78 5.06
C ALA A 363 -27.41 -8.08 5.14
N SER A 364 -26.77 -9.25 5.23
CA SER A 364 -27.43 -10.55 5.08
C SER A 364 -27.23 -11.52 6.24
N GLN A 365 -26.25 -11.27 7.11
CA GLN A 365 -25.85 -12.16 8.21
C GLN A 365 -25.71 -11.39 9.53
N PRO A 366 -25.68 -12.07 10.69
CA PRO A 366 -25.33 -11.45 11.96
C PRO A 366 -23.97 -10.75 11.88
N ALA A 367 -23.88 -9.54 12.43
CA ALA A 367 -22.75 -8.64 12.20
C ALA A 367 -21.37 -9.26 12.52
N HIS A 368 -21.27 -10.09 13.56
CA HIS A 368 -20.01 -10.74 13.95
C HIS A 368 -19.46 -11.73 12.90
N PHE A 369 -20.25 -12.14 11.91
CA PHE A 369 -19.79 -13.03 10.82
C PHE A 369 -18.72 -12.38 9.95
N ILE A 370 -18.59 -11.04 9.93
CA ILE A 370 -17.48 -10.39 9.22
C ILE A 370 -16.12 -10.85 9.75
N PHE A 371 -15.99 -11.03 11.06
CA PHE A 371 -14.72 -11.46 11.67
C PHE A 371 -14.39 -12.91 11.34
N TYR A 372 -15.39 -13.77 11.24
CA TYR A 372 -15.19 -15.16 10.78
C TYR A 372 -14.77 -15.20 9.31
N MET A 373 -15.45 -14.43 8.46
CA MET A 373 -15.08 -14.30 7.04
C MET A 373 -13.65 -13.78 6.89
N LEU A 374 -13.30 -12.70 7.59
CA LEU A 374 -11.94 -12.14 7.56
C LEU A 374 -10.92 -13.14 8.09
N GLY A 375 -11.24 -13.90 9.14
CA GLY A 375 -10.41 -14.99 9.66
C GLY A 375 -10.13 -16.07 8.61
N VAL A 376 -11.15 -16.46 7.82
CA VAL A 376 -10.99 -17.39 6.69
C VAL A 376 -10.00 -16.82 5.66
N PHE A 377 -10.09 -15.53 5.33
CA PHE A 377 -9.15 -14.90 4.41
C PHE A 377 -7.71 -14.88 4.96
N VAL A 378 -7.52 -14.64 6.28
CA VAL A 378 -6.19 -14.74 6.91
C VAL A 378 -5.62 -16.15 6.76
N VAL A 379 -6.41 -17.17 7.08
CA VAL A 379 -5.97 -18.57 7.00
C VAL A 379 -5.67 -18.97 5.56
N ALA A 380 -6.56 -18.65 4.62
CA ALA A 380 -6.36 -18.92 3.20
C ALA A 380 -5.12 -18.20 2.65
N GLY A 381 -4.93 -16.93 3.01
CA GLY A 381 -3.71 -16.16 2.68
C GLY A 381 -2.46 -16.84 3.22
N GLY A 382 -2.50 -17.31 4.47
CA GLY A 382 -1.41 -18.06 5.10
C GLY A 382 -1.07 -19.35 4.35
N VAL A 383 -2.09 -20.12 3.93
CA VAL A 383 -1.89 -21.32 3.11
C VAL A 383 -1.18 -20.98 1.80
N PHE A 384 -1.58 -19.92 1.10
CA PHE A 384 -0.91 -19.51 -0.13
C PHE A 384 0.53 -19.05 0.12
N TYR A 385 0.82 -18.28 1.16
CA TYR A 385 2.18 -17.92 1.52
C TYR A 385 3.05 -19.15 1.80
N PHE A 386 2.53 -20.13 2.54
CA PHE A 386 3.23 -21.36 2.85
C PHE A 386 3.50 -22.20 1.59
N LEU A 387 2.52 -22.34 0.70
CA LEU A 387 2.67 -23.04 -0.59
C LEU A 387 3.72 -22.35 -1.49
N GLY A 388 3.74 -21.03 -1.51
CA GLY A 388 4.74 -20.26 -2.24
C GLY A 388 6.16 -20.40 -1.66
N ALA A 389 6.26 -20.50 -0.34
CA ALA A 389 7.52 -20.61 0.38
C ALA A 389 8.12 -22.02 0.38
N SER A 390 7.30 -23.09 0.34
CA SER A 390 7.77 -24.48 0.37
C SER A 390 8.70 -24.83 -0.80
N GLY A 391 8.56 -24.16 -1.94
CA GLY A 391 9.49 -24.29 -3.07
C GLY A 391 10.91 -23.73 -2.85
N LEU A 392 11.15 -22.99 -1.75
CA LEU A 392 12.49 -22.48 -1.40
C LEU A 392 13.38 -23.55 -0.73
N VAL A 393 12.75 -24.54 -0.07
CA VAL A 393 13.46 -25.60 0.65
C VAL A 393 14.00 -26.67 -0.31
N THR A 394 13.31 -26.90 -1.43
CA THR A 394 13.69 -27.92 -2.43
C THR A 394 14.68 -27.42 -3.50
N GLY A 395 14.91 -26.12 -3.63
CA GLY A 395 15.75 -25.49 -4.67
C GLY A 395 17.26 -25.43 -4.36
N ARG A 396 17.77 -26.14 -3.35
CA ARG A 396 19.19 -26.13 -2.94
C ARG A 396 20.00 -27.33 -3.47
N LYS A 397 19.68 -27.84 -4.67
CA LYS A 397 20.58 -28.75 -5.40
C LYS A 397 20.26 -28.68 -6.91
N THR A 398 20.88 -27.78 -7.60
CA THR A 398 21.47 -27.97 -8.96
C THR A 398 22.34 -26.76 -9.27
#